data_ee52e530d13308a41742b3575dbd3b63
#
_entry.id   ee52e530d13308a41742b3575dbd3b63
#
_cell.length_a   1.000
_cell.length_b   1.000
_cell.length_c   1.000
_cell.angle_alpha   90.00
_cell.angle_beta   90.00
_cell.angle_gamma   90.00
#
_symmetry.space_group_name_H-M   'P 1'
#
loop_
_entity.id
_entity.type
_entity.pdbx_description
1 polymer ?
#
loop_
_entity_poly.entity_id
_entity_poly.type
_entity_poly.pdbx_seq_one_letter_code
_entity_poly.pdbx_strand_id
1 'polypeptide(L)'
;MVATEKGFYSYDPVKDRFIPTVFYQELLGNQSLRYLKEDTEGNIWFIHEKQLGVVDRHNKKPQLIHLPELSNKMLSGFEFIYPVNNNNVFIGAEKGFFLINYEKYKKNIPALEVLVRNVRIFNRRDSVIYGGYSPDSSRISQPLIAHNWGTLHFEYSSPLFGQQSSLEYSYRLRGFDDNWSEWTGKTEKEYTHLPAGSYHFEVKVRNNLGNESAPAVFSFRI
;
A
#
# COMPACT_ATOMS: atom_id res chain seq x y z
N MET A 1 29.00 -0.53 1.69
CA MET A 1 27.86 0.01 2.46
C MET A 1 27.64 -0.79 3.72
N VAL A 2 27.13 -0.17 4.77
CA VAL A 2 26.82 -0.82 6.05
C VAL A 2 25.40 -0.44 6.45
N ALA A 3 24.61 -1.42 6.84
CA ALA A 3 23.29 -1.20 7.45
C ALA A 3 23.45 -1.07 8.98
N THR A 4 22.74 -0.13 9.56
CA THR A 4 22.76 0.12 11.01
C THR A 4 21.34 0.39 11.51
N GLU A 5 21.16 0.42 12.81
CA GLU A 5 19.89 0.85 13.44
C GLU A 5 19.47 2.29 13.09
N LYS A 6 20.40 3.08 12.55
CA LYS A 6 20.18 4.48 12.14
C LYS A 6 20.12 4.67 10.62
N GLY A 7 20.04 3.60 9.84
CA GLY A 7 19.96 3.64 8.38
C GLY A 7 21.24 3.18 7.67
N PHE A 8 21.41 3.64 6.43
CA PHE A 8 22.53 3.26 5.54
C PHE A 8 23.69 4.24 5.63
N TYR A 9 24.90 3.67 5.71
CA TYR A 9 26.15 4.41 5.71
C TYR A 9 27.09 3.85 4.63
N SER A 10 27.81 4.73 3.97
CA SER A 10 28.96 4.40 3.12
C SER A 10 30.25 4.88 3.77
N TYR A 11 31.32 4.11 3.59
CA TYR A 11 32.64 4.54 4.01
C TYR A 11 33.17 5.61 3.05
N ASP A 12 33.58 6.74 3.61
CA ASP A 12 34.27 7.82 2.90
C ASP A 12 35.77 7.68 3.18
N PRO A 13 36.58 7.24 2.19
CA PRO A 13 38.02 7.03 2.39
C PRO A 13 38.80 8.33 2.56
N VAL A 14 38.26 9.47 2.13
CA VAL A 14 38.93 10.77 2.29
C VAL A 14 38.78 11.29 3.72
N LYS A 15 37.63 11.06 4.33
CA LYS A 15 37.33 11.50 5.69
C LYS A 15 37.57 10.43 6.76
N ASP A 16 37.97 9.22 6.31
CA ASP A 16 38.16 8.03 7.16
C ASP A 16 36.99 7.79 8.12
N ARG A 17 35.75 7.89 7.62
CA ARG A 17 34.55 7.70 8.44
C ARG A 17 33.36 7.23 7.61
N PHE A 18 32.39 6.62 8.30
CA PHE A 18 31.10 6.31 7.71
C PHE A 18 30.21 7.55 7.66
N ILE A 19 29.65 7.83 6.51
CA ILE A 19 28.72 8.93 6.27
C ILE A 19 27.36 8.39 5.85
N PRO A 20 26.25 9.01 6.27
CA PRO A 20 24.92 8.65 5.82
C PRO A 20 24.82 8.79 4.31
N THR A 21 24.20 7.80 3.65
CA THR A 21 23.90 7.88 2.22
C THR A 21 22.56 8.59 2.01
N VAL A 22 22.60 9.84 1.56
CA VAL A 22 21.40 10.69 1.34
C VAL A 22 20.35 9.97 0.51
N PHE A 23 20.77 9.31 -0.57
CA PHE A 23 19.89 8.57 -1.47
C PHE A 23 19.03 7.49 -0.75
N TYR A 24 19.63 6.70 0.15
CA TYR A 24 18.90 5.67 0.87
C TYR A 24 18.11 6.23 2.04
N GLN A 25 18.55 7.35 2.61
CA GLN A 25 17.76 8.06 3.64
C GLN A 25 16.46 8.63 3.07
N GLU A 26 16.46 9.13 1.85
CA GLU A 26 15.24 9.62 1.19
C GLU A 26 14.25 8.48 0.89
N LEU A 27 14.75 7.27 0.56
CA LEU A 27 13.92 6.12 0.23
C LEU A 27 13.41 5.35 1.45
N LEU A 28 14.25 5.19 2.46
CA LEU A 28 14.00 4.30 3.60
C LEU A 28 13.85 5.07 4.92
N GLY A 29 14.08 6.39 4.91
CA GLY A 29 14.07 7.19 6.13
C GLY A 29 15.14 6.74 7.13
N ASN A 30 14.84 6.91 8.42
CA ASN A 30 15.71 6.47 9.53
C ASN A 30 15.31 5.07 10.04
N GLN A 31 14.88 4.18 9.15
CA GLN A 31 14.48 2.83 9.56
C GLN A 31 15.67 2.00 10.01
N SER A 32 15.48 1.23 11.08
CA SER A 32 16.45 0.25 11.56
C SER A 32 16.54 -0.92 10.59
N LEU A 33 17.69 -1.08 9.93
CA LEU A 33 17.91 -2.12 8.94
C LEU A 33 18.78 -3.22 9.56
N ARG A 34 18.29 -4.44 9.53
CA ARG A 34 18.97 -5.59 10.13
C ARG A 34 19.83 -6.38 9.17
N TYR A 35 19.45 -6.40 7.89
CA TYR A 35 20.16 -7.13 6.86
C TYR A 35 20.12 -6.39 5.54
N LEU A 36 21.18 -6.56 4.75
CA LEU A 36 21.34 -5.93 3.46
C LEU A 36 22.15 -6.79 2.52
N LYS A 37 21.66 -6.96 1.30
CA LYS A 37 22.37 -7.71 0.25
C LYS A 37 22.10 -7.10 -1.11
N GLU A 38 23.16 -6.81 -1.85
CA GLU A 38 23.09 -6.43 -3.26
C GLU A 38 23.01 -7.68 -4.13
N ASP A 39 22.12 -7.68 -5.12
CA ASP A 39 22.06 -8.73 -6.15
C ASP A 39 22.93 -8.41 -7.37
N THR A 40 22.94 -9.31 -8.33
CA THR A 40 23.77 -9.19 -9.55
C THR A 40 23.33 -8.07 -10.49
N GLU A 41 22.12 -7.54 -10.32
CA GLU A 41 21.57 -6.46 -11.11
C GLU A 41 21.60 -5.11 -10.38
N GLY A 42 22.18 -5.09 -9.17
CA GLY A 42 22.36 -3.90 -8.37
C GLY A 42 21.13 -3.51 -7.53
N ASN A 43 20.11 -4.37 -7.44
CA ASN A 43 19.03 -4.16 -6.49
C ASN A 43 19.52 -4.43 -5.07
N ILE A 44 18.98 -3.70 -4.11
CA ILE A 44 19.35 -3.83 -2.71
C ILE A 44 18.21 -4.48 -1.96
N TRP A 45 18.42 -5.74 -1.59
CA TRP A 45 17.53 -6.49 -0.71
C TRP A 45 17.83 -6.13 0.75
N PHE A 46 16.79 -5.90 1.54
CA PHE A 46 16.95 -5.54 2.94
C PHE A 46 15.85 -6.13 3.83
N ILE A 47 16.16 -6.23 5.11
CA ILE A 47 15.20 -6.61 6.15
C ILE A 47 15.14 -5.48 7.17
N HIS A 48 13.93 -4.97 7.36
CA HIS A 48 13.56 -4.00 8.37
C HIS A 48 12.51 -4.62 9.29
N GLU A 49 12.83 -4.70 10.58
CA GLU A 49 12.02 -5.35 11.64
C GLU A 49 11.51 -6.72 11.25
N LYS A 50 10.99 -7.31 10.61
CA LYS A 50 10.57 -8.62 10.08
C LYS A 50 9.92 -8.48 8.70
N GLN A 51 10.14 -7.34 8.06
CA GLN A 51 9.64 -7.08 6.72
C GLN A 51 10.77 -7.19 5.71
N LEU A 52 10.54 -7.94 4.66
CA LEU A 52 11.44 -8.01 3.52
C LEU A 52 11.10 -6.90 2.54
N GLY A 53 12.13 -6.20 2.07
CA GLY A 53 12.00 -5.22 1.02
C GLY A 53 13.14 -5.29 0.02
N VAL A 54 12.95 -4.67 -1.13
CA VAL A 54 13.96 -4.48 -2.15
C VAL A 54 13.89 -3.05 -2.69
N VAL A 55 15.05 -2.42 -2.82
CA VAL A 55 15.21 -1.21 -3.60
C VAL A 55 15.50 -1.63 -5.05
N ASP A 56 14.49 -1.62 -5.89
CA ASP A 56 14.60 -1.96 -7.31
C ASP A 56 15.19 -0.76 -8.07
N ARG A 57 16.31 -0.99 -8.75
CA ARG A 57 17.08 0.04 -9.45
C ARG A 57 16.98 -0.04 -10.97
N HIS A 58 16.14 -0.93 -11.51
CA HIS A 58 15.98 -1.09 -12.96
C HIS A 58 15.36 0.13 -13.64
N ASN A 59 14.56 0.90 -12.93
CA ASN A 59 13.95 2.11 -13.46
C ASN A 59 14.84 3.33 -13.24
N LYS A 60 14.63 4.40 -14.03
CA LYS A 60 15.33 5.69 -13.88
C LYS A 60 15.24 6.26 -12.45
N LYS A 61 14.14 5.97 -11.74
CA LYS A 61 13.98 6.25 -10.33
C LYS A 61 13.90 4.92 -9.59
N PRO A 62 14.78 4.68 -8.60
CA PRO A 62 14.68 3.52 -7.75
C PRO A 62 13.33 3.46 -7.05
N GLN A 63 12.78 2.26 -6.95
CA GLN A 63 11.50 2.00 -6.34
C GLN A 63 11.67 1.11 -5.11
N LEU A 64 11.03 1.50 -4.01
CA LEU A 64 10.98 0.69 -2.80
C LEU A 64 9.80 -0.28 -2.92
N ILE A 65 10.08 -1.58 -2.87
CA ILE A 65 9.10 -2.65 -2.97
C ILE A 65 9.20 -3.49 -1.71
N HIS A 66 8.11 -3.58 -0.94
CA HIS A 66 7.98 -4.51 0.17
C HIS A 66 7.32 -5.81 -0.28
N LEU A 67 7.73 -6.93 0.33
CA LEU A 67 7.15 -8.26 0.08
C LEU A 67 6.34 -8.70 1.31
N PRO A 68 5.09 -8.24 1.45
CA PRO A 68 4.29 -8.45 2.65
C PRO A 68 3.95 -9.92 2.92
N GLU A 69 3.95 -10.76 1.89
CA GLU A 69 3.69 -12.20 2.00
C GLU A 69 4.72 -12.92 2.87
N LEU A 70 5.91 -12.32 3.00
CA LEU A 70 7.01 -12.85 3.81
C LEU A 70 7.17 -12.14 5.16
N SER A 71 6.35 -11.14 5.44
CA SER A 71 6.36 -10.45 6.73
C SER A 71 6.13 -11.42 7.88
N ASN A 72 6.89 -11.24 8.94
CA ASN A 72 6.86 -12.08 10.15
C ASN A 72 7.24 -13.58 9.95
N LYS A 73 7.76 -13.98 8.79
CA LYS A 73 8.19 -15.36 8.54
C LYS A 73 9.70 -15.56 8.70
N MET A 74 10.44 -14.48 8.87
CA MET A 74 11.89 -14.52 9.03
C MET A 74 12.28 -14.61 10.50
N LEU A 75 13.37 -15.35 10.77
CA LEU A 75 13.92 -15.50 12.10
C LEU A 75 14.78 -14.29 12.46
N SER A 76 14.35 -13.54 13.48
CA SER A 76 15.05 -12.34 13.94
C SER A 76 16.43 -12.68 14.52
N GLY A 77 17.47 -11.99 14.06
CA GLY A 77 18.86 -12.21 14.45
C GLY A 77 19.59 -13.25 13.59
N PHE A 78 18.89 -13.93 12.67
CA PHE A 78 19.44 -14.89 11.73
C PHE A 78 18.92 -14.63 10.31
N GLU A 79 18.76 -13.35 10.00
CA GLU A 79 18.29 -12.91 8.70
C GLU A 79 19.29 -13.32 7.63
N PHE A 80 18.79 -13.91 6.54
CA PHE A 80 19.63 -14.35 5.43
C PHE A 80 18.91 -14.19 4.10
N ILE A 81 19.57 -13.50 3.18
CA ILE A 81 19.10 -13.30 1.80
C ILE A 81 20.25 -13.71 0.87
N TYR A 82 19.96 -14.62 -0.05
CA TYR A 82 20.93 -15.06 -1.05
C TYR A 82 20.35 -14.94 -2.46
N PRO A 83 20.54 -13.80 -3.14
CA PRO A 83 20.16 -13.65 -4.52
C PRO A 83 21.18 -14.35 -5.41
N VAL A 84 20.73 -15.42 -6.07
CA VAL A 84 21.52 -16.09 -7.12
C VAL A 84 21.39 -15.31 -8.42
N ASN A 85 20.18 -14.91 -8.76
CA ASN A 85 19.77 -14.04 -9.85
C ASN A 85 18.34 -13.56 -9.59
N ASN A 86 17.75 -12.74 -10.46
CA ASN A 86 16.40 -12.21 -10.29
C ASN A 86 15.27 -13.27 -10.28
N ASN A 87 15.54 -14.44 -10.83
CA ASN A 87 14.58 -15.55 -10.83
C ASN A 87 14.72 -16.46 -9.61
N ASN A 88 15.80 -16.33 -8.86
CA ASN A 88 16.09 -17.23 -7.75
C ASN A 88 16.74 -16.44 -6.61
N VAL A 89 15.91 -15.99 -5.69
CA VAL A 89 16.36 -15.34 -4.45
C VAL A 89 15.93 -16.19 -3.28
N PHE A 90 16.89 -16.72 -2.53
CA PHE A 90 16.63 -17.52 -1.33
C PHE A 90 16.55 -16.60 -0.12
N ILE A 91 15.51 -16.81 0.68
CA ILE A 91 15.28 -16.07 1.93
C ILE A 91 15.21 -17.06 3.06
N GLY A 92 16.09 -16.92 4.06
CA GLY A 92 16.04 -17.72 5.28
C GLY A 92 14.76 -17.46 6.07
N ALA A 93 14.15 -18.51 6.59
CA ALA A 93 12.91 -18.44 7.35
C ALA A 93 12.99 -19.35 8.59
N GLU A 94 12.06 -19.18 9.52
CA GLU A 94 12.01 -19.95 10.76
C GLU A 94 11.94 -21.48 10.53
N LYS A 95 11.29 -21.92 9.46
CA LYS A 95 11.09 -23.33 9.10
C LYS A 95 11.68 -23.68 7.74
N GLY A 96 12.93 -23.26 7.48
CA GLY A 96 13.62 -23.55 6.23
C GLY A 96 13.92 -22.29 5.41
N PHE A 97 13.53 -22.25 4.14
CA PHE A 97 13.76 -21.10 3.28
C PHE A 97 12.60 -20.91 2.29
N PHE A 98 12.44 -19.66 1.82
CA PHE A 98 11.60 -19.34 0.69
C PHE A 98 12.46 -19.12 -0.56
N LEU A 99 11.98 -19.59 -1.70
CA LEU A 99 12.53 -19.26 -3.01
C LEU A 99 11.60 -18.25 -3.69
N ILE A 100 12.13 -17.08 -4.01
CA ILE A 100 11.39 -16.02 -4.69
C ILE A 100 11.86 -15.94 -6.12
N ASN A 101 10.91 -15.98 -7.06
CA ASN A 101 11.14 -15.54 -8.42
C ASN A 101 10.71 -14.07 -8.53
N TYR A 102 11.65 -13.15 -8.36
CA TYR A 102 11.39 -11.73 -8.28
C TYR A 102 10.85 -11.14 -9.60
N GLU A 103 11.36 -11.59 -10.74
CA GLU A 103 10.84 -11.17 -12.04
C GLU A 103 9.38 -11.60 -12.25
N LYS A 104 9.04 -12.83 -11.85
CA LYS A 104 7.66 -13.30 -11.91
C LYS A 104 6.77 -12.55 -10.91
N TYR A 105 7.29 -12.23 -9.73
CA TYR A 105 6.59 -11.45 -8.72
C TYR A 105 6.18 -10.07 -9.26
N LYS A 106 7.10 -9.36 -9.91
CA LYS A 106 6.82 -8.06 -10.54
C LYS A 106 5.81 -8.13 -11.69
N LYS A 107 5.82 -9.22 -12.46
CA LYS A 107 4.95 -9.39 -13.63
C LYS A 107 3.58 -9.96 -13.31
N ASN A 108 3.47 -10.75 -12.25
CA ASN A 108 2.22 -11.40 -11.86
C ASN A 108 1.39 -10.48 -10.96
N ILE A 109 0.91 -9.38 -11.53
CA ILE A 109 0.09 -8.41 -10.83
C ILE A 109 -1.37 -8.78 -11.09
N PRO A 110 -2.12 -9.29 -10.10
CA PRO A 110 -3.55 -9.45 -10.26
C PRO A 110 -4.19 -8.08 -10.53
N ALA A 111 -5.22 -8.06 -11.35
CA ALA A 111 -5.99 -6.85 -11.58
C ALA A 111 -6.44 -6.28 -10.23
N LEU A 112 -6.03 -5.05 -9.95
CA LEU A 112 -6.44 -4.37 -8.72
C LEU A 112 -7.85 -3.84 -8.90
N GLU A 113 -8.71 -4.24 -8.00
CA GLU A 113 -10.09 -3.77 -7.91
C GLU A 113 -10.33 -3.19 -6.51
N VAL A 114 -11.17 -2.19 -6.44
CA VAL A 114 -11.68 -1.64 -5.19
C VAL A 114 -13.19 -1.58 -5.25
N LEU A 115 -13.83 -1.86 -4.14
CA LEU A 115 -15.28 -1.89 -4.01
C LEU A 115 -15.71 -0.98 -2.85
N VAL A 116 -16.74 -0.18 -3.04
CA VAL A 116 -17.48 0.43 -1.95
C VAL A 116 -18.36 -0.68 -1.36
N ARG A 117 -18.06 -1.12 -0.15
CA ARG A 117 -18.72 -2.24 0.51
C ARG A 117 -20.01 -1.85 1.20
N ASN A 118 -19.99 -0.69 1.84
CA ASN A 118 -21.07 -0.26 2.69
C ASN A 118 -21.13 1.27 2.73
N VAL A 119 -22.34 1.81 2.72
CA VAL A 119 -22.58 3.23 2.97
C VAL A 119 -23.68 3.36 4.00
N ARG A 120 -23.39 4.01 5.12
CA ARG A 120 -24.31 4.19 6.25
C ARG A 120 -24.53 5.65 6.55
N ILE A 121 -25.67 5.93 7.12
CA ILE A 121 -25.98 7.22 7.74
C ILE A 121 -26.07 7.01 9.24
N PHE A 122 -25.22 7.70 9.98
CA PHE A 122 -25.29 7.81 11.42
C PHE A 122 -26.07 9.08 11.79
N ASN A 123 -27.28 8.87 12.31
CA ASN A 123 -28.11 9.89 12.92
C ASN A 123 -28.58 9.34 14.26
N ARG A 124 -29.77 9.69 14.72
CA ARG A 124 -30.38 9.07 15.92
C ARG A 124 -30.55 7.55 15.78
N ARG A 125 -30.57 7.03 14.57
CA ARG A 125 -30.55 5.60 14.23
C ARG A 125 -29.52 5.37 13.13
N ASP A 126 -28.81 4.26 13.19
CA ASP A 126 -27.91 3.79 12.13
C ASP A 126 -28.74 3.22 10.98
N SER A 127 -28.52 3.69 9.77
CA SER A 127 -29.24 3.27 8.57
C SER A 127 -28.28 2.94 7.44
N VAL A 128 -28.35 1.72 6.91
CA VAL A 128 -27.58 1.29 5.73
C VAL A 128 -28.32 1.75 4.49
N ILE A 129 -27.68 2.57 3.65
CA ILE A 129 -28.20 3.02 2.35
C ILE A 129 -27.65 2.22 1.19
N TYR A 130 -26.51 1.60 1.37
CA TYR A 130 -25.89 0.69 0.42
C TYR A 130 -25.12 -0.38 1.18
N GLY A 131 -25.32 -1.64 0.82
CA GLY A 131 -24.58 -2.77 1.39
C GLY A 131 -24.47 -3.90 0.37
N GLY A 132 -23.23 -4.34 0.14
CA GLY A 132 -22.93 -5.47 -0.72
C GLY A 132 -22.38 -5.10 -2.10
N TYR A 133 -22.08 -6.14 -2.87
CA TYR A 133 -21.56 -6.06 -4.23
C TYR A 133 -22.73 -6.05 -5.22
N SER A 134 -22.79 -5.03 -6.06
CA SER A 134 -23.66 -5.04 -7.24
C SER A 134 -22.81 -5.14 -8.50
N PRO A 135 -22.87 -6.24 -9.26
CA PRO A 135 -22.13 -6.38 -10.52
C PRO A 135 -22.67 -5.44 -11.61
N ASP A 136 -23.86 -4.92 -11.43
CA ASP A 136 -24.51 -4.03 -12.40
C ASP A 136 -24.62 -2.62 -11.84
N SER A 137 -23.55 -1.83 -12.06
CA SER A 137 -23.49 -0.43 -11.65
C SER A 137 -24.55 0.47 -12.31
N SER A 138 -25.19 -0.01 -13.40
CA SER A 138 -26.24 0.73 -14.12
C SER A 138 -27.57 0.78 -13.36
N ARG A 139 -27.77 -0.10 -12.35
CA ARG A 139 -29.01 -0.21 -11.58
C ARG A 139 -28.97 0.44 -10.20
N ILE A 140 -27.84 1.02 -9.81
CA ILE A 140 -27.79 1.77 -8.55
C ILE A 140 -28.46 3.10 -8.79
N SER A 141 -29.76 3.21 -8.43
CA SER A 141 -30.43 4.49 -8.34
C SER A 141 -29.64 5.38 -7.38
N GLN A 142 -29.36 6.62 -7.78
CA GLN A 142 -28.70 7.58 -6.87
C GLN A 142 -29.62 7.81 -5.67
N PRO A 143 -29.25 7.34 -4.46
CA PRO A 143 -30.09 7.56 -3.31
C PRO A 143 -30.22 9.07 -3.03
N LEU A 144 -31.44 9.49 -2.67
CA LEU A 144 -31.71 10.80 -2.16
C LEU A 144 -31.64 10.77 -0.64
N ILE A 145 -30.71 11.50 -0.06
CA ILE A 145 -30.48 11.59 1.38
C ILE A 145 -31.18 12.85 1.89
N ALA A 146 -31.99 12.71 2.94
CA ALA A 146 -32.69 13.85 3.53
C ALA A 146 -31.70 14.85 4.13
N HIS A 147 -31.96 16.13 4.03
CA HIS A 147 -31.07 17.21 4.49
C HIS A 147 -30.73 17.18 5.99
N ASN A 148 -31.52 16.51 6.81
CA ASN A 148 -31.28 16.33 8.25
C ASN A 148 -30.47 15.07 8.60
N TRP A 149 -29.72 14.53 7.63
CA TRP A 149 -28.80 13.41 7.89
C TRP A 149 -27.66 13.84 8.85
N GLY A 150 -27.08 12.87 9.54
CA GLY A 150 -25.96 13.11 10.47
C GLY A 150 -24.60 12.98 9.80
N THR A 151 -23.97 11.81 9.98
CA THR A 151 -22.68 11.46 9.39
C THR A 151 -22.87 10.41 8.29
N LEU A 152 -22.27 10.63 7.15
CA LEU A 152 -22.18 9.66 6.07
C LEU A 152 -20.88 8.89 6.21
N HIS A 153 -20.99 7.57 6.33
CA HIS A 153 -19.85 6.67 6.53
C HIS A 153 -19.74 5.73 5.33
N PHE A 154 -18.57 5.73 4.68
CA PHE A 154 -18.22 4.88 3.56
C PHE A 154 -17.21 3.84 4.00
N GLU A 155 -17.48 2.56 3.74
CA GLU A 155 -16.53 1.47 3.89
C GLU A 155 -16.17 0.92 2.52
N TYR A 156 -14.90 0.69 2.29
CA TYR A 156 -14.38 0.19 1.03
C TYR A 156 -13.25 -0.82 1.25
N SER A 157 -13.02 -1.70 0.30
CA SER A 157 -11.92 -2.67 0.35
C SER A 157 -11.59 -3.20 -1.04
N SER A 158 -10.41 -3.79 -1.16
CA SER A 158 -10.03 -4.59 -2.33
C SER A 158 -10.30 -6.07 -2.07
N PRO A 159 -10.76 -6.84 -3.07
CA PRO A 159 -10.89 -8.28 -2.97
C PRO A 159 -9.55 -9.03 -3.06
N LEU A 160 -8.43 -8.33 -3.10
CA LEU A 160 -7.10 -8.95 -3.16
C LEU A 160 -6.75 -9.59 -1.81
N PHE A 161 -7.02 -10.88 -1.69
CA PHE A 161 -6.73 -11.65 -0.48
C PHE A 161 -5.22 -11.89 -0.31
N GLY A 162 -4.74 -11.83 0.95
CA GLY A 162 -3.34 -12.10 1.31
C GLY A 162 -2.39 -10.91 1.24
N GLN A 163 -2.77 -9.77 0.68
CA GLN A 163 -1.95 -8.56 0.59
C GLN A 163 -2.59 -7.33 1.23
N GLN A 164 -3.64 -7.48 2.00
CA GLN A 164 -4.42 -6.36 2.54
C GLN A 164 -3.60 -5.37 3.37
N SER A 165 -2.59 -5.84 4.08
CA SER A 165 -1.70 -4.97 4.90
C SER A 165 -0.79 -4.06 4.07
N SER A 166 -0.66 -4.29 2.77
CA SER A 166 0.18 -3.51 1.84
C SER A 166 -0.62 -2.68 0.86
N LEU A 167 -1.95 -2.68 0.99
CA LEU A 167 -2.82 -1.88 0.15
C LEU A 167 -3.02 -0.49 0.76
N GLU A 168 -2.94 0.51 -0.09
CA GLU A 168 -3.26 1.89 0.27
C GLU A 168 -4.41 2.39 -0.60
N TYR A 169 -5.26 3.19 -0.01
CA TYR A 169 -6.44 3.77 -0.64
C TYR A 169 -6.30 5.27 -0.74
N SER A 170 -6.82 5.83 -1.83
CA SER A 170 -7.01 7.25 -2.00
C SER A 170 -8.46 7.49 -2.42
N TYR A 171 -9.09 8.48 -1.85
CA TYR A 171 -10.50 8.78 -2.06
C TYR A 171 -10.72 10.28 -2.29
N ARG A 172 -11.86 10.62 -2.87
CA ARG A 172 -12.38 11.98 -2.94
C ARG A 172 -13.90 11.96 -3.06
N LEU A 173 -14.53 13.02 -2.63
CA LEU A 173 -15.95 13.27 -2.84
C LEU A 173 -16.11 14.40 -3.87
N ARG A 174 -16.32 14.03 -5.14
CA ARG A 174 -16.59 15.05 -6.18
C ARG A 174 -17.87 15.82 -5.87
N GLY A 175 -17.80 17.13 -5.98
CA GLY A 175 -18.81 18.08 -5.52
C GLY A 175 -18.51 18.67 -4.15
N PHE A 176 -17.44 18.18 -3.46
CA PHE A 176 -16.99 18.71 -2.17
C PHE A 176 -15.47 18.82 -2.08
N ASP A 177 -14.74 17.74 -2.42
CA ASP A 177 -13.26 17.73 -2.40
C ASP A 177 -12.71 18.15 -3.76
N ASP A 178 -11.71 19.03 -3.76
CA ASP A 178 -11.02 19.46 -4.98
C ASP A 178 -10.03 18.40 -5.49
N ASN A 179 -9.38 17.70 -4.59
CA ASN A 179 -8.31 16.78 -4.90
C ASN A 179 -8.54 15.38 -4.28
N TRP A 180 -7.76 14.41 -4.75
CA TRP A 180 -7.64 13.11 -4.12
C TRP A 180 -6.97 13.26 -2.75
N SER A 181 -7.38 12.43 -1.79
CA SER A 181 -6.70 12.33 -0.50
C SER A 181 -5.29 11.79 -0.66
N GLU A 182 -4.44 12.01 0.34
CA GLU A 182 -3.20 11.25 0.49
C GLU A 182 -3.51 9.76 0.59
N TRP A 183 -2.54 8.93 0.18
CA TRP A 183 -2.64 7.49 0.26
C TRP A 183 -2.64 7.02 1.73
N THR A 184 -3.55 6.13 2.08
CA THR A 184 -3.73 5.63 3.45
C THR A 184 -4.15 4.17 3.47
N GLY A 185 -3.73 3.43 4.51
CA GLY A 185 -4.21 2.06 4.76
C GLY A 185 -5.63 1.98 5.35
N LYS A 186 -6.30 3.12 5.60
CA LYS A 186 -7.67 3.14 6.12
C LYS A 186 -8.66 2.68 5.06
N THR A 187 -9.64 1.89 5.49
CA THR A 187 -10.70 1.31 4.64
C THR A 187 -12.06 1.96 4.85
N GLU A 188 -12.08 3.12 5.47
CA GLU A 188 -13.29 3.87 5.79
C GLU A 188 -13.07 5.38 5.69
N LYS A 189 -14.15 6.12 5.42
CA LYS A 189 -14.17 7.58 5.40
C LYS A 189 -15.54 8.12 5.82
N GLU A 190 -15.50 9.15 6.63
CA GLU A 190 -16.70 9.86 7.08
C GLU A 190 -16.77 11.28 6.51
N TYR A 191 -18.00 11.71 6.21
CA TYR A 191 -18.32 13.09 5.87
C TYR A 191 -19.50 13.57 6.73
N THR A 192 -19.40 14.80 7.19
CA THR A 192 -20.42 15.46 7.98
C THR A 192 -20.79 16.81 7.33
N HIS A 193 -22.02 17.26 7.53
CA HIS A 193 -22.46 18.61 7.15
C HIS A 193 -22.25 18.96 5.67
N LEU A 194 -22.47 18.00 4.73
CA LEU A 194 -22.45 18.30 3.31
C LEU A 194 -23.67 19.16 2.94
N PRO A 195 -23.48 20.23 2.14
CA PRO A 195 -24.58 21.01 1.59
C PRO A 195 -25.53 20.20 0.71
N ALA A 196 -26.68 20.74 0.38
CA ALA A 196 -27.54 20.15 -0.65
C ALA A 196 -26.80 20.17 -2.01
N GLY A 197 -26.79 19.01 -2.70
CA GLY A 197 -26.04 18.86 -3.93
C GLY A 197 -26.02 17.44 -4.47
N SER A 198 -25.29 17.26 -5.58
CA SER A 198 -25.01 15.95 -6.19
C SER A 198 -23.56 15.59 -5.95
N TYR A 199 -23.33 14.39 -5.44
CA TYR A 199 -22.02 13.92 -5.00
C TYR A 199 -21.65 12.58 -5.62
N HIS A 200 -20.35 12.39 -5.86
CA HIS A 200 -19.78 11.13 -6.30
C HIS A 200 -18.59 10.80 -5.39
N PHE A 201 -18.78 9.84 -4.49
CA PHE A 201 -17.67 9.29 -3.71
C PHE A 201 -16.86 8.37 -4.61
N GLU A 202 -15.60 8.68 -4.79
CA GLU A 202 -14.67 7.93 -5.61
C GLU A 202 -13.53 7.40 -4.72
N VAL A 203 -13.17 6.14 -4.87
CA VAL A 203 -12.06 5.52 -4.16
C VAL A 203 -11.26 4.65 -5.11
N LYS A 204 -9.94 4.69 -5.01
CA LYS A 204 -9.00 3.83 -5.72
C LYS A 204 -8.02 3.19 -4.75
N VAL A 205 -7.44 2.07 -5.15
CA VAL A 205 -6.45 1.33 -4.36
C VAL A 205 -5.15 1.22 -5.13
N ARG A 206 -4.03 1.22 -4.43
CA ARG A 206 -2.73 0.83 -4.98
C ARG A 206 -2.10 -0.28 -4.15
N ASN A 207 -1.25 -1.08 -4.79
CA ASN A 207 -0.46 -2.11 -4.14
C ASN A 207 0.97 -1.63 -3.83
N ASN A 208 1.73 -2.52 -3.20
CA ASN A 208 3.15 -2.32 -2.88
C ASN A 208 4.06 -2.14 -4.11
N LEU A 209 3.60 -2.48 -5.31
CA LEU A 209 4.32 -2.26 -6.57
C LEU A 209 3.98 -0.91 -7.23
N GLY A 210 3.08 -0.14 -6.62
CA GLY A 210 2.64 1.16 -7.12
C GLY A 210 1.59 1.09 -8.23
N ASN A 211 1.02 -0.09 -8.51
CA ASN A 211 -0.07 -0.22 -9.48
C ASN A 211 -1.37 0.26 -8.85
N GLU A 212 -2.14 1.03 -9.59
CA GLU A 212 -3.42 1.60 -9.15
C GLU A 212 -4.59 0.92 -9.85
N SER A 213 -5.72 0.81 -9.13
CA SER A 213 -6.99 0.37 -9.71
C SER A 213 -7.70 1.49 -10.45
N ALA A 214 -8.67 1.13 -11.30
CA ALA A 214 -9.74 2.05 -11.64
C ALA A 214 -10.52 2.46 -10.36
N PRO A 215 -11.06 3.68 -10.28
CA PRO A 215 -11.85 4.10 -9.13
C PRO A 215 -13.22 3.41 -9.08
N ALA A 216 -13.62 2.96 -7.90
CA ALA A 216 -15.02 2.64 -7.61
C ALA A 216 -15.77 3.93 -7.29
N VAL A 217 -17.01 4.03 -7.75
CA VAL A 217 -17.83 5.24 -7.64
C VAL A 217 -19.17 4.92 -6.98
N PHE A 218 -19.53 5.71 -5.97
CA PHE A 218 -20.86 5.71 -5.37
C PHE A 218 -21.46 7.11 -5.49
N SER A 219 -22.60 7.22 -6.18
CA SER A 219 -23.27 8.51 -6.46
C SER A 219 -24.51 8.67 -5.59
N PHE A 220 -24.71 9.87 -5.04
CA PHE A 220 -25.86 10.21 -4.21
C PHE A 220 -26.21 11.70 -4.32
N ARG A 221 -27.38 12.09 -3.78
CA ARG A 221 -27.85 13.47 -3.67
C ARG A 221 -28.29 13.77 -2.23
N ILE A 222 -28.10 15.00 -1.85
CA ILE A 222 -28.63 15.58 -0.60
C ILE A 222 -29.61 16.70 -0.94
#